data_4b8963775829e8972a25e9159d55e21b
#
_entry.id   4b8963775829e8972a25e9159d55e21b
#
_cell.length_a   1.000
_cell.length_b   1.000
_cell.length_c   1.000
_cell.angle_alpha   90.00
_cell.angle_beta   90.00
_cell.angle_gamma   90.00
#
_symmetry.space_group_name_H-M   'P 1'
#
loop_
_entity.id
_entity.type
_entity.pdbx_description
1 polymer ?
#
loop_
_entity_poly.entity_id
_entity_poly.type
_entity_poly.pdbx_seq_one_letter_code
_entity_poly.pdbx_strand_id
1 'polypeptide(L)'
;MLFDGTDTDAWVDGKIVENKWLRWGTRTKQHFGDHMFHLEYRTPYMPTAKGMQRGNSGVYVQNIWEIQIVDSFGWNEENRKYERLSIFGQAGGLHEMIGPRINMSFPPLSWQTFDVEFVSARFDEMGNKMKSAMITVYHNGIMIHDRYVIPSFAPGRDPVDERDKGPLYLQDHKNPVVYRNIWLVER
;
A
#
# COMPACT_ATOMS: atom_id res chain seq x y z
N MET A 1 10.68 -14.74 -2.45
CA MET A 1 9.95 -14.55 -1.16
C MET A 1 10.57 -13.37 -0.44
N LEU A 2 9.77 -12.46 0.10
CA LEU A 2 10.26 -11.34 0.90
C LEU A 2 9.99 -11.56 2.40
N PHE A 3 8.91 -12.27 2.74
CA PHE A 3 8.58 -12.63 4.12
C PHE A 3 7.60 -13.81 4.16
N ASP A 4 7.98 -14.89 4.83
CA ASP A 4 7.16 -16.09 5.05
C ASP A 4 6.93 -16.41 6.55
N GLY A 5 7.43 -15.57 7.44
CA GLY A 5 7.35 -15.73 8.88
C GLY A 5 8.63 -16.25 9.54
N THR A 6 9.65 -16.61 8.78
CA THR A 6 10.88 -17.22 9.31
C THR A 6 11.96 -16.21 9.65
N ASP A 7 12.22 -15.23 8.77
CA ASP A 7 13.24 -14.22 8.97
C ASP A 7 12.79 -12.85 8.40
N THR A 8 13.62 -11.84 8.60
CA THR A 8 13.44 -10.48 8.06
C THR A 8 14.61 -10.02 7.20
N ASP A 9 15.35 -10.95 6.62
CA ASP A 9 16.59 -10.66 5.90
C ASP A 9 16.41 -9.73 4.70
N ALA A 10 15.24 -9.76 4.07
CA ALA A 10 14.89 -8.84 2.97
C ALA A 10 14.57 -7.41 3.42
N TRP A 11 14.45 -7.15 4.74
CA TRP A 11 13.91 -5.91 5.29
C TRP A 11 14.95 -5.12 6.10
N VAL A 12 14.90 -3.79 6.03
CA VAL A 12 15.70 -2.87 6.84
C VAL A 12 15.04 -2.75 8.21
N ASP A 13 15.75 -3.14 9.27
CA ASP A 13 15.23 -3.12 10.65
C ASP A 13 13.91 -3.88 10.84
N GLY A 14 13.66 -4.88 9.98
CA GLY A 14 12.48 -5.73 10.05
C GLY A 14 12.36 -6.43 11.40
N LYS A 15 11.14 -6.51 11.92
CA LYS A 15 10.87 -7.17 13.22
C LYS A 15 9.69 -8.11 13.10
N ILE A 16 9.85 -9.33 13.65
CA ILE A 16 8.76 -10.28 13.79
C ILE A 16 8.04 -10.00 15.10
N VAL A 17 6.73 -9.86 15.03
CA VAL A 17 5.84 -9.72 16.20
C VAL A 17 4.95 -10.95 16.32
N GLU A 18 4.54 -11.26 17.56
CA GLU A 18 3.76 -12.46 17.88
C GLU A 18 4.38 -13.75 17.32
N ASN A 19 5.73 -13.78 17.17
CA ASN A 19 6.55 -14.87 16.66
C ASN A 19 6.19 -15.37 15.24
N LYS A 20 5.53 -14.55 14.42
CA LYS A 20 5.10 -14.99 13.08
C LYS A 20 4.74 -13.91 12.06
N TRP A 21 4.60 -12.64 12.45
CA TRP A 21 4.17 -11.59 11.54
C TRP A 21 5.17 -10.47 11.43
N LEU A 22 5.33 -9.92 10.24
CA LEU A 22 6.17 -8.75 10.03
C LEU A 22 5.49 -7.50 10.59
N ARG A 23 6.25 -6.74 11.34
CA ARG A 23 5.82 -5.45 11.89
C ARG A 23 5.89 -4.36 10.82
N TRP A 24 5.05 -3.34 10.96
CA TRP A 24 5.08 -2.08 10.21
C TRP A 24 6.37 -1.27 10.45
N GLY A 25 6.59 -0.20 9.67
CA GLY A 25 7.74 0.70 9.81
C GLY A 25 9.03 0.11 9.26
N THR A 26 8.94 -0.65 8.18
CA THR A 26 10.09 -1.28 7.53
C THR A 26 10.01 -1.19 6.01
N ARG A 27 11.15 -1.27 5.35
CA ARG A 27 11.25 -1.28 3.88
C ARG A 27 12.15 -2.40 3.41
N THR A 28 11.98 -2.81 2.15
CA THR A 28 12.89 -3.78 1.56
C THR A 28 14.29 -3.18 1.38
N LYS A 29 15.32 -4.02 1.53
CA LYS A 29 16.72 -3.66 1.21
C LYS A 29 16.91 -3.53 -0.31
N GLN A 30 16.29 -4.43 -1.07
CA GLN A 30 16.32 -4.42 -2.53
C GLN A 30 15.37 -3.37 -3.07
N HIS A 31 15.73 -2.75 -4.18
CA HIS A 31 14.93 -1.84 -4.99
C HIS A 31 14.42 -2.57 -6.22
N PHE A 32 13.18 -2.33 -6.59
CA PHE A 32 12.48 -3.01 -7.68
C PHE A 32 12.01 -2.01 -8.73
N GLY A 33 12.13 -2.39 -10.00
CA GLY A 33 11.56 -1.70 -11.15
C GLY A 33 10.13 -2.18 -11.41
N ASP A 34 9.88 -2.69 -12.63
CA ASP A 34 8.62 -3.35 -12.97
C ASP A 34 8.49 -4.64 -12.17
N HIS A 35 7.37 -4.80 -11.50
CA HIS A 35 7.17 -5.99 -10.67
C HIS A 35 5.70 -6.30 -10.44
N MET A 36 5.46 -7.51 -9.98
CA MET A 36 4.23 -7.91 -9.35
C MET A 36 4.54 -8.31 -7.91
N PHE A 37 3.71 -7.89 -6.95
CA PHE A 37 3.83 -8.35 -5.57
C PHE A 37 2.48 -8.72 -4.97
N HIS A 38 2.56 -9.60 -4.00
CA HIS A 38 1.47 -9.99 -3.12
C HIS A 38 1.85 -9.72 -1.68
N LEU A 39 0.91 -9.29 -0.88
CA LEU A 39 1.04 -9.27 0.58
C LEU A 39 -0.32 -9.52 1.25
N GLU A 40 -0.25 -10.12 2.43
CA GLU A 40 -1.39 -10.18 3.33
C GLU A 40 -1.18 -9.23 4.50
N TYR A 41 -2.23 -8.49 4.87
CA TYR A 41 -2.22 -7.60 6.02
C TYR A 41 -3.44 -7.81 6.90
N ARG A 42 -3.32 -7.39 8.16
CA ARG A 42 -4.41 -7.46 9.13
C ARG A 42 -4.46 -6.18 9.95
N THR A 43 -5.58 -5.48 9.91
CA THR A 43 -5.82 -4.30 10.74
C THR A 43 -6.19 -4.69 12.16
N PRO A 44 -5.78 -3.91 13.18
CA PRO A 44 -6.18 -4.13 14.56
C PRO A 44 -7.65 -3.78 14.78
N TYR A 45 -8.26 -4.36 15.82
CA TYR A 45 -9.57 -3.93 16.29
C TYR A 45 -9.45 -2.68 17.16
N MET A 46 -9.95 -1.54 16.70
CA MET A 46 -9.84 -0.23 17.34
C MET A 46 -11.23 0.45 17.43
N PRO A 47 -12.15 -0.04 18.27
CA PRO A 47 -13.56 0.38 18.23
C PRO A 47 -13.81 1.84 18.61
N THR A 48 -12.89 2.48 19.34
CA THR A 48 -12.99 3.89 19.75
C THR A 48 -12.32 4.85 18.79
N ALA A 49 -11.46 4.35 17.90
CA ALA A 49 -10.78 5.16 16.88
C ALA A 49 -11.74 5.46 15.70
N LYS A 50 -11.51 6.59 15.02
CA LYS A 50 -12.34 7.03 13.88
C LYS A 50 -11.49 7.45 12.70
N GLY A 51 -12.03 7.25 11.51
CA GLY A 51 -11.41 7.67 10.25
C GLY A 51 -9.99 7.13 10.12
N MET A 52 -9.07 7.98 9.72
CA MET A 52 -7.65 7.66 9.53
C MET A 52 -6.88 7.27 10.81
N GLN A 53 -7.52 7.27 11.96
CA GLN A 53 -6.91 6.80 13.21
C GLN A 53 -7.20 5.31 13.47
N ARG A 54 -7.93 4.64 12.60
CA ARG A 54 -8.44 3.28 12.80
C ARG A 54 -7.71 2.27 11.92
N GLY A 55 -6.68 1.63 12.47
CA GLY A 55 -5.88 0.61 11.77
C GLY A 55 -5.12 1.15 10.56
N ASN A 56 -4.63 2.38 10.66
CA ASN A 56 -3.95 3.07 9.57
C ASN A 56 -2.52 2.56 9.36
N SER A 57 -2.19 2.33 8.13
CA SER A 57 -0.87 2.05 7.58
C SER A 57 -0.92 2.30 6.07
N GLY A 58 0.12 1.94 5.33
CA GLY A 58 0.17 2.01 3.88
C GLY A 58 1.25 1.10 3.33
N VAL A 59 1.05 0.64 2.11
CA VAL A 59 2.08 -0.03 1.32
C VAL A 59 2.55 0.95 0.26
N TYR A 60 3.80 1.36 0.36
CA TYR A 60 4.41 2.28 -0.60
C TYR A 60 5.17 1.50 -1.67
N VAL A 61 4.75 1.64 -2.91
CA VAL A 61 5.51 1.18 -4.06
C VAL A 61 6.61 2.20 -4.35
N GLN A 62 7.84 1.73 -4.51
CA GLN A 62 9.05 2.54 -4.66
C GLN A 62 9.29 3.56 -3.53
N ASN A 63 8.63 3.39 -2.36
CA ASN A 63 8.63 4.35 -1.26
C ASN A 63 8.06 5.74 -1.64
N ILE A 64 7.21 5.77 -2.67
CA ILE A 64 6.61 6.99 -3.23
C ILE A 64 5.09 6.88 -3.24
N TRP A 65 4.56 5.80 -3.82
CA TRP A 65 3.13 5.66 -4.13
C TRP A 65 2.43 4.79 -3.09
N GLU A 66 1.58 5.42 -2.30
CA GLU A 66 0.88 4.75 -1.20
C GLU A 66 -0.41 4.08 -1.66
N ILE A 67 -0.50 2.77 -1.42
CA ILE A 67 -1.76 2.04 -1.38
C ILE A 67 -2.23 2.05 0.08
N GLN A 68 -3.33 2.74 0.35
CA GLN A 68 -3.84 2.97 1.70
C GLN A 68 -4.25 1.67 2.39
N ILE A 69 -3.85 1.52 3.65
CA ILE A 69 -4.40 0.54 4.59
C ILE A 69 -5.11 1.29 5.72
N VAL A 70 -6.36 0.95 5.96
CA VAL A 70 -7.18 1.47 7.06
C VAL A 70 -8.34 0.52 7.29
N ASP A 71 -8.92 0.50 8.49
CA ASP A 71 -10.21 -0.17 8.69
C ASP A 71 -11.33 0.69 8.10
N SER A 72 -11.66 0.41 6.84
CA SER A 72 -12.79 1.01 6.13
C SER A 72 -13.95 0.03 5.92
N PHE A 73 -14.01 -1.04 6.71
CA PHE A 73 -15.12 -2.00 6.64
C PHE A 73 -16.48 -1.31 6.88
N GLY A 74 -17.43 -1.55 5.99
CA GLY A 74 -18.75 -0.92 6.06
C GLY A 74 -18.80 0.56 5.68
N TRP A 75 -17.67 1.14 5.24
CA TRP A 75 -17.67 2.50 4.73
C TRP A 75 -18.49 2.63 3.43
N ASN A 76 -19.29 3.69 3.34
CA ASN A 76 -20.00 4.08 2.13
C ASN A 76 -20.20 5.61 2.10
N GLU A 77 -20.70 6.14 0.99
CA GLU A 77 -20.90 7.60 0.81
C GLU A 77 -21.86 8.21 1.84
N GLU A 78 -22.84 7.47 2.33
CA GLU A 78 -23.84 7.96 3.29
C GLU A 78 -23.22 8.16 4.68
N ASN A 79 -22.33 7.24 5.10
CA ASN A 79 -21.72 7.27 6.43
C ASN A 79 -20.37 7.98 6.48
N ARG A 80 -19.78 8.37 5.34
CA ARG A 80 -18.42 8.97 5.26
C ARG A 80 -18.17 10.14 6.21
N LYS A 81 -19.18 10.97 6.43
CA LYS A 81 -19.07 12.13 7.33
C LYS A 81 -18.91 11.74 8.80
N TYR A 82 -19.43 10.60 9.19
CA TYR A 82 -19.33 10.08 10.55
C TYR A 82 -17.99 9.38 10.77
N GLU A 83 -17.52 8.65 9.75
CA GLU A 83 -16.24 7.93 9.78
C GLU A 83 -15.04 8.85 9.54
N ARG A 84 -15.23 10.05 9.00
CA ARG A 84 -14.17 10.99 8.63
C ARG A 84 -13.12 10.40 7.68
N LEU A 85 -13.54 9.50 6.81
CA LEU A 85 -12.74 8.98 5.71
C LEU A 85 -13.14 9.66 4.41
N SER A 86 -12.16 10.13 3.65
CA SER A 86 -12.38 10.55 2.26
C SER A 86 -12.46 9.31 1.36
N ILE A 87 -12.98 9.48 0.15
CA ILE A 87 -12.96 8.42 -0.86
C ILE A 87 -11.53 7.92 -1.15
N PHE A 88 -10.55 8.81 -1.10
CA PHE A 88 -9.13 8.49 -1.32
C PHE A 88 -8.46 7.84 -0.10
N GLY A 89 -9.05 8.00 1.08
CA GLY A 89 -8.52 7.50 2.34
C GLY A 89 -9.04 6.14 2.75
N GLN A 90 -9.92 5.48 1.96
CA GLN A 90 -10.34 4.12 2.27
C GLN A 90 -9.29 3.09 1.81
N ALA A 91 -9.34 1.89 2.37
CA ALA A 91 -8.39 0.83 2.05
C ALA A 91 -8.34 0.54 0.56
N GLY A 92 -7.14 0.45 0.02
CA GLY A 92 -6.87 0.29 -1.41
C GLY A 92 -6.87 1.59 -2.21
N GLY A 93 -7.22 2.75 -1.62
CA GLY A 93 -7.05 4.04 -2.30
C GLY A 93 -5.58 4.33 -2.59
N LEU A 94 -5.28 4.92 -3.75
CA LEU A 94 -3.99 5.56 -3.97
C LEU A 94 -4.07 6.93 -3.31
N HIS A 95 -3.36 7.07 -2.20
CA HIS A 95 -3.55 8.16 -1.25
C HIS A 95 -3.49 9.54 -1.93
N GLU A 96 -4.53 10.36 -1.72
CA GLU A 96 -4.73 11.68 -2.32
C GLU A 96 -4.83 11.73 -3.86
N MET A 97 -4.88 10.60 -4.56
CA MET A 97 -4.98 10.54 -6.02
C MET A 97 -6.33 10.00 -6.48
N ILE A 98 -6.65 8.76 -6.12
CA ILE A 98 -7.89 8.10 -6.54
C ILE A 98 -8.36 7.10 -5.47
N GLY A 99 -9.65 7.08 -5.19
CA GLY A 99 -10.27 6.04 -4.37
C GLY A 99 -10.38 4.71 -5.10
N PRO A 100 -10.50 3.59 -4.38
CA PRO A 100 -10.76 2.31 -5.00
C PRO A 100 -12.13 2.33 -5.69
N ARG A 101 -12.24 1.65 -6.83
CA ARG A 101 -13.51 1.53 -7.57
C ARG A 101 -14.63 0.92 -6.73
N ILE A 102 -14.28 0.07 -5.78
CA ILE A 102 -15.17 -0.56 -4.82
C ILE A 102 -14.41 -0.81 -3.52
N ASN A 103 -15.07 -0.58 -2.37
CA ASN A 103 -14.52 -0.92 -1.06
C ASN A 103 -14.62 -2.42 -0.82
N MET A 104 -13.48 -3.11 -0.78
CA MET A 104 -13.36 -4.55 -0.55
C MET A 104 -12.84 -4.91 0.84
N SER A 105 -12.82 -3.95 1.78
CA SER A 105 -12.33 -4.20 3.14
C SER A 105 -13.16 -5.27 3.86
N PHE A 106 -12.44 -6.20 4.51
CA PHE A 106 -13.02 -7.10 5.49
C PHE A 106 -13.02 -6.45 6.88
N PRO A 107 -13.78 -7.00 7.84
CA PRO A 107 -13.73 -6.53 9.23
C PRO A 107 -12.31 -6.56 9.80
N PRO A 108 -11.97 -5.69 10.78
CA PRO A 108 -10.69 -5.76 11.47
C PRO A 108 -10.46 -7.16 12.06
N LEU A 109 -9.19 -7.52 12.25
CA LEU A 109 -8.71 -8.86 12.63
C LEU A 109 -8.86 -9.94 11.54
N SER A 110 -9.47 -9.64 10.39
CA SER A 110 -9.45 -10.50 9.21
C SER A 110 -8.19 -10.25 8.38
N TRP A 111 -7.59 -11.32 7.83
CA TRP A 111 -6.53 -11.20 6.84
C TRP A 111 -7.11 -10.74 5.51
N GLN A 112 -6.44 -9.79 4.91
CA GLN A 112 -6.78 -9.16 3.63
C GLN A 112 -5.57 -9.21 2.71
N THR A 113 -5.79 -9.19 1.41
CA THR A 113 -4.72 -9.29 0.41
C THR A 113 -4.65 -8.07 -0.47
N PHE A 114 -3.44 -7.64 -0.80
CA PHE A 114 -3.17 -6.86 -2.00
C PHE A 114 -2.34 -7.68 -2.97
N ASP A 115 -2.82 -7.75 -4.23
CA ASP A 115 -2.07 -8.21 -5.38
C ASP A 115 -1.87 -7.00 -6.29
N VAL A 116 -0.63 -6.67 -6.61
CA VAL A 116 -0.28 -5.41 -7.28
C VAL A 116 0.63 -5.69 -8.47
N GLU A 117 0.28 -5.15 -9.63
CA GLU A 117 1.16 -5.03 -10.78
C GLU A 117 1.61 -3.58 -10.91
N PHE A 118 2.90 -3.37 -10.96
CA PHE A 118 3.49 -2.06 -11.08
C PHE A 118 4.43 -1.98 -12.27
N VAL A 119 4.28 -0.93 -13.05
CA VAL A 119 5.19 -0.56 -14.15
C VAL A 119 5.79 0.79 -13.80
N SER A 120 7.11 0.82 -13.65
CA SER A 120 7.86 2.02 -13.28
C SER A 120 7.78 3.11 -14.35
N ALA A 121 7.99 4.36 -13.93
CA ALA A 121 8.25 5.46 -14.86
C ALA A 121 9.48 5.16 -15.71
N ARG A 122 9.56 5.77 -16.90
CA ARG A 122 10.72 5.66 -17.80
C ARG A 122 11.33 7.04 -18.01
N PHE A 123 12.63 7.07 -18.02
CA PHE A 123 13.43 8.28 -18.18
C PHE A 123 14.39 8.10 -19.34
N ASP A 124 14.75 9.19 -20.00
CA ASP A 124 15.83 9.22 -20.99
C ASP A 124 17.21 9.33 -20.31
N GLU A 125 18.28 9.33 -21.10
CA GLU A 125 19.67 9.44 -20.61
C GLU A 125 19.94 10.77 -19.89
N MET A 126 19.14 11.79 -20.11
CA MET A 126 19.24 13.10 -19.45
C MET A 126 18.37 13.19 -18.18
N GLY A 127 17.64 12.12 -17.84
CA GLY A 127 16.76 12.07 -16.69
C GLY A 127 15.36 12.68 -16.92
N ASN A 128 15.02 13.02 -18.17
CA ASN A 128 13.67 13.51 -18.47
C ASN A 128 12.67 12.35 -18.47
N LYS A 129 11.51 12.53 -17.84
CA LYS A 129 10.48 11.51 -17.80
C LYS A 129 9.80 11.34 -19.16
N MET A 130 9.94 10.14 -19.72
CA MET A 130 9.36 9.74 -21.02
C MET A 130 8.01 9.05 -20.85
N LYS A 131 7.78 8.36 -19.74
CA LYS A 131 6.54 7.63 -19.46
C LYS A 131 6.24 7.62 -17.98
N SER A 132 5.00 7.88 -17.62
CA SER A 132 4.53 7.81 -16.23
C SER A 132 4.46 6.36 -15.74
N ALA A 133 4.59 6.17 -14.44
CA ALA A 133 4.34 4.90 -13.79
C ALA A 133 2.86 4.49 -13.92
N MET A 134 2.59 3.21 -13.83
CA MET A 134 1.24 2.65 -13.95
C MET A 134 1.06 1.54 -12.92
N ILE A 135 -0.13 1.45 -12.34
CA ILE A 135 -0.44 0.47 -11.30
C ILE A 135 -1.80 -0.19 -11.53
N THR A 136 -1.83 -1.51 -11.31
CA THR A 136 -3.07 -2.30 -11.18
C THR A 136 -3.10 -2.88 -9.78
N VAL A 137 -4.22 -2.74 -9.07
CA VAL A 137 -4.37 -3.22 -7.70
C VAL A 137 -5.61 -4.09 -7.58
N TYR A 138 -5.42 -5.26 -6.98
CA TYR A 138 -6.50 -6.13 -6.52
C TYR A 138 -6.53 -6.11 -4.99
N HIS A 139 -7.71 -5.95 -4.42
CA HIS A 139 -7.95 -6.06 -2.99
C HIS A 139 -8.90 -7.22 -2.74
N ASN A 140 -8.45 -8.20 -1.94
CA ASN A 140 -9.19 -9.43 -1.67
C ASN A 140 -9.68 -10.14 -2.96
N GLY A 141 -8.80 -10.19 -3.97
CA GLY A 141 -9.05 -10.83 -5.27
C GLY A 141 -9.90 -10.01 -6.26
N ILE A 142 -10.39 -8.84 -5.88
CA ILE A 142 -11.18 -7.97 -6.75
C ILE A 142 -10.34 -6.78 -7.23
N MET A 143 -10.32 -6.56 -8.55
CA MET A 143 -9.59 -5.44 -9.15
C MET A 143 -10.25 -4.11 -8.77
N ILE A 144 -9.51 -3.27 -8.04
CA ILE A 144 -9.95 -1.96 -7.55
C ILE A 144 -9.35 -0.78 -8.34
N HIS A 145 -8.18 -1.01 -8.96
CA HIS A 145 -7.56 -0.10 -9.93
C HIS A 145 -7.09 -0.91 -11.14
N ASP A 146 -7.43 -0.46 -12.36
CA ASP A 146 -7.04 -1.09 -13.61
C ASP A 146 -6.10 -0.17 -14.39
N ARG A 147 -4.82 -0.54 -14.47
CA ARG A 147 -3.77 0.18 -15.22
C ARG A 147 -3.83 1.70 -15.04
N TYR A 148 -4.03 2.12 -13.80
CA TYR A 148 -4.08 3.54 -13.47
C TYR A 148 -2.72 4.19 -13.75
N VAL A 149 -2.70 5.15 -14.65
CA VAL A 149 -1.50 5.96 -14.94
C VAL A 149 -1.32 6.96 -13.80
N ILE A 150 -0.24 6.82 -13.06
CA ILE A 150 0.03 7.64 -11.89
C ILE A 150 0.53 9.02 -12.36
N PRO A 151 -0.12 10.12 -11.98
CA PRO A 151 0.37 11.46 -12.30
C PRO A 151 1.68 11.75 -11.57
N SER A 152 2.51 12.63 -12.14
CA SER A 152 3.80 13.04 -11.54
C SER A 152 3.65 13.73 -10.19
N PHE A 153 2.47 14.22 -9.89
CA PHE A 153 2.12 14.82 -8.60
C PHE A 153 0.61 14.73 -8.40
N ALA A 154 0.19 14.60 -7.15
CA ALA A 154 -1.20 14.81 -6.76
C ALA A 154 -1.44 16.31 -6.57
N PRO A 155 -2.65 16.84 -6.86
CA PRO A 155 -2.99 18.23 -6.61
C PRO A 155 -2.68 18.62 -5.14
N GLY A 156 -1.88 19.66 -4.94
CA GLY A 156 -1.51 20.16 -3.61
C GLY A 156 -0.32 19.48 -2.95
N ARG A 157 0.37 18.56 -3.64
CA ARG A 157 1.63 17.97 -3.20
C ARG A 157 2.82 18.51 -3.98
N ASP A 158 3.98 18.51 -3.33
CA ASP A 158 5.25 18.74 -4.01
C ASP A 158 5.51 17.63 -5.05
N PRO A 159 6.23 17.93 -6.15
CA PRO A 159 6.68 16.93 -7.08
C PRO A 159 7.44 15.83 -6.35
N VAL A 160 7.11 14.57 -6.65
CA VAL A 160 7.83 13.43 -6.08
C VAL A 160 9.07 13.12 -6.92
N ASP A 161 10.12 12.69 -6.25
CA ASP A 161 11.34 12.20 -6.88
C ASP A 161 11.09 10.79 -7.46
N GLU A 162 10.40 10.75 -8.60
CA GLU A 162 10.15 9.51 -9.31
C GLU A 162 11.46 8.91 -9.83
N ARG A 163 11.53 7.59 -9.81
CA ARG A 163 12.71 6.83 -10.22
C ARG A 163 12.31 5.53 -10.92
N ASP A 164 13.26 4.91 -11.59
CA ASP A 164 13.06 3.63 -12.27
C ASP A 164 12.97 2.44 -11.28
N LYS A 165 13.63 2.54 -10.11
CA LYS A 165 13.60 1.51 -9.06
C LYS A 165 13.52 2.12 -7.67
N GLY A 166 12.77 1.46 -6.78
CA GLY A 166 12.68 1.84 -5.37
C GLY A 166 12.23 0.67 -4.50
N PRO A 167 12.34 0.81 -3.16
CA PRO A 167 11.93 -0.25 -2.24
C PRO A 167 10.42 -0.28 -2.04
N LEU A 168 9.88 -1.41 -1.59
CA LEU A 168 8.59 -1.44 -0.91
C LEU A 168 8.75 -0.94 0.51
N TYR A 169 7.81 -0.11 0.99
CA TYR A 169 7.79 0.37 2.37
C TYR A 169 6.43 0.10 3.01
N LEU A 170 6.45 -0.45 4.21
CA LEU A 170 5.28 -0.68 5.06
C LEU A 170 5.23 0.42 6.11
N GLN A 171 4.26 1.31 6.01
CA GLN A 171 4.20 2.55 6.79
C GLN A 171 4.03 2.30 8.29
N ASP A 172 4.77 3.06 9.10
CA ASP A 172 4.49 3.24 10.52
C ASP A 172 3.54 4.44 10.72
N HIS A 173 2.30 4.16 11.02
CA HIS A 173 1.31 5.18 11.42
C HIS A 173 0.88 4.98 12.88
N LYS A 174 1.72 4.33 13.71
CA LYS A 174 1.49 4.03 15.13
C LYS A 174 0.27 3.14 15.41
N ASN A 175 -0.26 2.49 14.37
CA ASN A 175 -1.32 1.49 14.50
C ASN A 175 -0.71 0.10 14.29
N PRO A 176 -1.05 -0.91 15.11
CA PRO A 176 -0.41 -2.22 15.06
C PRO A 176 -0.97 -3.10 13.93
N VAL A 177 -0.85 -2.62 12.69
CA VAL A 177 -1.09 -3.42 11.49
C VAL A 177 0.03 -4.43 11.34
N VAL A 178 -0.28 -5.66 11.00
CA VAL A 178 0.71 -6.73 10.82
C VAL A 178 0.60 -7.33 9.43
N TYR A 179 1.71 -7.91 8.97
CA TYR A 179 1.85 -8.42 7.61
C TYR A 179 2.36 -9.86 7.61
N ARG A 180 2.02 -10.61 6.57
CA ARG A 180 2.54 -11.96 6.31
C ARG A 180 2.51 -12.28 4.81
N ASN A 181 3.08 -13.41 4.42
CA ASN A 181 3.04 -13.96 3.07
C ASN A 181 3.32 -12.89 2.00
N ILE A 182 4.54 -12.31 2.07
CA ILE A 182 4.94 -11.24 1.15
C ILE A 182 5.89 -11.82 0.12
N TRP A 183 5.52 -11.74 -1.15
CA TRP A 183 6.40 -12.11 -2.25
C TRP A 183 6.36 -11.10 -3.40
N LEU A 184 7.41 -11.07 -4.19
CA LEU A 184 7.55 -10.17 -5.32
C LEU A 184 8.27 -10.90 -6.45
N VAL A 185 7.84 -10.63 -7.69
CA VAL A 185 8.44 -11.09 -8.94
C VAL A 185 8.74 -9.88 -9.81
N GLU A 186 10.00 -9.62 -10.12
CA GLU A 186 10.43 -8.61 -11.11
C GLU A 186 10.05 -9.07 -12.54
N ARG A 187 9.75 -8.11 -13.41
CA ARG A 187 9.41 -8.32 -14.83
C ARG A 187 10.43 -7.64 -15.75
#